data_0115751779cc59b8535ab78a6fce09c6
#
_entry.id   0115751779cc59b8535ab78a6fce09c6
#
_cell.length_a   1.000
_cell.length_b   1.000
_cell.length_c   1.000
_cell.angle_alpha   90.00
_cell.angle_beta   90.00
_cell.angle_gamma   90.00
#
_symmetry.space_group_name_H-M   'P 1'
#
loop_
_entity.id
_entity.type
_entity.pdbx_description
1 polymer ?
#
loop_
_entity_poly.entity_id
_entity_poly.type
_entity_poly.pdbx_seq_one_letter_code
_entity_poly.pdbx_strand_id
1 'polypeptide(L)'
;MVKDREFYRTMFKIALPSALQSFISFLVVVVDDMMVSSLKNGVAAQAAVSQVNSLTAFYTATVLGLVSGSSVLIAQYWGRRDLGRIKRIFSIVLWICLGVSLLFVGVMRLFPRAVTGIVIDKNEAEVTALALKYLSVVCFSYIPFAISNALVGMLRSIEVVRITLYIAVLSLFTNIGFNYVFIFGRLGFPALGVPGAGLATLLARIVELVLVWLYTFRAQKRLDIRPRDLLKTEAWLARDYAKYGLPVGLGDMQWALVGMLKAAIIGQMGAAFMAANSITNSMMNLGTMFTFALAGGACVVVGKAVGAKDYARARQYSNTIQVMFFIIGLIMAGVVLLLRRPFISLYGSAEDPTVRSLCLSMIAIGAVTLIGTSYHASCFVGINRGAGDSRFVALVDLLCGWLVVLPATFLAAFVFKAPLPIVFLCTRIDQCFKWLIAFIRLRGDKWIKNVTRDQEAAG
;
A
#
# COMPACT_ATOMS: atom_id res chain seq x y z
N MET A 1 -23.07 15.60 11.37
CA MET A 1 -22.64 15.16 10.01
C MET A 1 -22.75 16.33 9.06
N VAL A 2 -21.78 16.49 8.17
CA VAL A 2 -21.77 17.52 7.14
C VAL A 2 -22.90 17.26 6.16
N LYS A 3 -23.70 18.29 5.85
CA LYS A 3 -24.77 18.23 4.82
C LYS A 3 -24.24 18.54 3.41
N ASP A 4 -22.95 18.83 3.26
CA ASP A 4 -22.30 19.22 2.01
C ASP A 4 -22.18 18.01 1.07
N ARG A 5 -22.98 18.02 0.01
CA ARG A 5 -22.97 16.97 -1.03
C ARG A 5 -21.64 16.92 -1.78
N GLU A 6 -20.92 18.03 -1.89
CA GLU A 6 -19.62 18.10 -2.58
C GLU A 6 -18.55 17.31 -1.82
N PHE A 7 -18.58 17.35 -0.47
CA PHE A 7 -17.70 16.56 0.38
C PHE A 7 -17.78 15.05 0.05
N TYR A 8 -18.99 14.48 0.12
CA TYR A 8 -19.19 13.06 -0.16
C TYR A 8 -18.85 12.71 -1.60
N ARG A 9 -19.29 13.55 -2.56
CA ARG A 9 -19.01 13.35 -3.99
C ARG A 9 -17.51 13.30 -4.26
N THR A 10 -16.73 14.24 -3.71
CA THR A 10 -15.27 14.30 -3.91
C THR A 10 -14.59 13.12 -3.27
N MET A 11 -14.94 12.78 -2.03
CA MET A 11 -14.35 11.67 -1.31
C MET A 11 -14.61 10.32 -2.02
N PHE A 12 -15.86 10.00 -2.38
CA PHE A 12 -16.18 8.77 -3.10
C PHE A 12 -15.65 8.75 -4.54
N LYS A 13 -15.59 9.90 -5.21
CA LYS A 13 -14.98 10.04 -6.53
C LYS A 13 -13.49 9.65 -6.53
N ILE A 14 -12.78 9.88 -5.43
CA ILE A 14 -11.38 9.49 -5.26
C ILE A 14 -11.29 8.04 -4.77
N ALA A 15 -12.09 7.70 -3.76
CA ALA A 15 -11.99 6.43 -3.06
C ALA A 15 -12.38 5.22 -3.92
N LEU A 16 -13.50 5.30 -4.65
CA LEU A 16 -14.00 4.15 -5.41
C LEU A 16 -13.03 3.71 -6.53
N PRO A 17 -12.53 4.60 -7.39
CA PRO A 17 -11.51 4.21 -8.37
C PRO A 17 -10.21 3.72 -7.73
N SER A 18 -9.81 4.29 -6.58
CA SER A 18 -8.60 3.86 -5.88
C SER A 18 -8.76 2.46 -5.26
N ALA A 19 -9.93 2.15 -4.71
CA ALA A 19 -10.25 0.80 -4.20
C ALA A 19 -10.25 -0.24 -5.33
N LEU A 20 -10.88 0.09 -6.46
CA LEU A 20 -10.87 -0.78 -7.64
C LEU A 20 -9.47 -0.97 -8.20
N GLN A 21 -8.63 0.08 -8.21
CA GLN A 21 -7.23 -0.02 -8.61
C GLN A 21 -6.44 -0.95 -7.68
N SER A 22 -6.66 -0.88 -6.37
CA SER A 22 -6.04 -1.80 -5.39
C SER A 22 -6.49 -3.25 -5.60
N PHE A 23 -7.78 -3.45 -5.88
CA PHE A 23 -8.33 -4.76 -6.20
C PHE A 23 -7.74 -5.34 -7.49
N ILE A 24 -7.60 -4.53 -8.54
CA ILE A 24 -6.94 -4.93 -9.80
C ILE A 24 -5.47 -5.32 -9.52
N SER A 25 -4.74 -4.55 -8.71
CA SER A 25 -3.37 -4.87 -8.35
C SER A 25 -3.26 -6.21 -7.59
N PHE A 26 -4.24 -6.51 -6.73
CA PHE A 26 -4.33 -7.81 -6.07
C PHE A 26 -4.61 -8.94 -7.07
N LEU A 27 -5.51 -8.73 -8.02
CA LEU A 27 -5.81 -9.72 -9.08
C LEU A 27 -4.57 -10.01 -9.95
N VAL A 28 -3.75 -9.01 -10.27
CA VAL A 28 -2.49 -9.22 -11.01
C VAL A 28 -1.63 -10.26 -10.29
N VAL A 29 -1.41 -10.11 -8.99
CA VAL A 29 -0.59 -11.03 -8.20
C VAL A 29 -1.19 -12.44 -8.19
N VAL A 30 -2.51 -12.56 -7.99
CA VAL A 30 -3.19 -13.86 -7.97
C VAL A 30 -3.08 -14.56 -9.33
N VAL A 31 -3.29 -13.84 -10.43
CA VAL A 31 -3.20 -14.42 -11.78
C VAL A 31 -1.76 -14.82 -12.12
N ASP A 32 -0.77 -13.99 -11.76
CA ASP A 32 0.64 -14.32 -11.93
C ASP A 32 0.98 -15.62 -11.19
N ASP A 33 0.59 -15.76 -9.92
CA ASP A 33 0.82 -16.95 -9.12
C ASP A 33 0.14 -18.19 -9.72
N MET A 34 -1.11 -18.08 -10.21
CA MET A 34 -1.83 -19.18 -10.88
C MET A 34 -1.13 -19.62 -12.16
N MET A 35 -0.66 -18.67 -12.98
CA MET A 35 0.02 -18.99 -14.24
C MET A 35 1.39 -19.62 -14.00
N VAL A 36 2.14 -19.15 -13.01
CA VAL A 36 3.44 -19.74 -12.64
C VAL A 36 3.26 -21.13 -12.03
N SER A 37 2.24 -21.34 -11.18
CA SER A 37 1.98 -22.66 -10.57
C SER A 37 1.62 -23.75 -11.58
N SER A 38 1.15 -23.38 -12.76
CA SER A 38 0.81 -24.32 -13.85
C SER A 38 2.01 -24.82 -14.68
N LEU A 39 3.23 -24.36 -14.37
CA LEU A 39 4.47 -24.86 -14.97
C LEU A 39 4.80 -26.30 -14.51
N LYS A 40 5.63 -27.02 -15.27
CA LYS A 40 6.07 -28.39 -14.92
C LYS A 40 6.68 -28.48 -13.51
N ASN A 41 7.49 -27.49 -13.11
CA ASN A 41 8.04 -27.34 -11.77
C ASN A 41 7.24 -26.32 -10.95
N GLY A 42 5.91 -26.34 -11.03
CA GLY A 42 5.03 -25.31 -10.53
C GLY A 42 5.21 -24.99 -9.05
N VAL A 43 5.43 -25.99 -8.22
CA VAL A 43 5.65 -25.80 -6.76
C VAL A 43 6.93 -24.99 -6.48
N ALA A 44 8.07 -25.38 -7.07
CA ALA A 44 9.33 -24.66 -6.89
C ALA A 44 9.30 -23.29 -7.56
N ALA A 45 8.66 -23.17 -8.73
CA ALA A 45 8.48 -21.92 -9.44
C ALA A 45 7.63 -20.93 -8.65
N GLN A 46 6.49 -21.37 -8.11
CA GLN A 46 5.62 -20.55 -7.27
C GLN A 46 6.32 -20.13 -5.97
N ALA A 47 7.03 -21.05 -5.31
CA ALA A 47 7.82 -20.71 -4.13
C ALA A 47 8.87 -19.63 -4.44
N ALA A 48 9.60 -19.77 -5.55
CA ALA A 48 10.61 -18.80 -5.98
C ALA A 48 10.01 -17.40 -6.23
N VAL A 49 8.91 -17.32 -6.99
CA VAL A 49 8.23 -16.07 -7.30
C VAL A 49 7.65 -15.44 -6.04
N SER A 50 7.01 -16.22 -5.17
CA SER A 50 6.43 -15.74 -3.91
C SER A 50 7.51 -15.14 -2.98
N GLN A 51 8.67 -15.76 -2.87
CA GLN A 51 9.77 -15.25 -2.04
C GLN A 51 10.34 -13.94 -2.61
N VAL A 52 10.53 -13.84 -3.92
CA VAL A 52 10.95 -12.57 -4.55
C VAL A 52 9.86 -11.50 -4.43
N ASN A 53 8.58 -11.88 -4.50
CA ASN A 53 7.47 -10.95 -4.31
C ASN A 53 7.41 -10.39 -2.89
N SER A 54 7.90 -11.10 -1.87
CA SER A 54 8.03 -10.54 -0.52
C SER A 54 9.05 -9.40 -0.45
N LEU A 55 10.17 -9.51 -1.17
CA LEU A 55 11.15 -8.43 -1.32
C LEU A 55 10.57 -7.25 -2.12
N THR A 56 9.84 -7.57 -3.18
CA THR A 56 9.12 -6.58 -4.00
C THR A 56 8.06 -5.83 -3.17
N ALA A 57 7.39 -6.51 -2.23
CA ALA A 57 6.41 -5.88 -1.34
C ALA A 57 7.05 -4.82 -0.42
N PHE A 58 8.25 -5.08 0.10
CA PHE A 58 9.00 -4.08 0.89
C PHE A 58 9.36 -2.86 0.06
N TYR A 59 9.87 -3.07 -1.17
CA TYR A 59 10.12 -2.00 -2.13
C TYR A 59 8.85 -1.19 -2.44
N THR A 60 7.76 -1.88 -2.74
CA THR A 60 6.46 -1.28 -3.06
C THR A 60 5.95 -0.42 -1.91
N ALA A 61 5.99 -0.92 -0.67
CA ALA A 61 5.59 -0.16 0.52
C ALA A 61 6.44 1.11 0.69
N THR A 62 7.75 1.03 0.43
CA THR A 62 8.66 2.19 0.48
C THR A 62 8.25 3.26 -0.53
N VAL A 63 8.06 2.90 -1.80
CA VAL A 63 7.69 3.85 -2.85
C VAL A 63 6.30 4.44 -2.60
N LEU A 64 5.31 3.60 -2.28
CA LEU A 64 3.94 4.07 -2.01
C LEU A 64 3.87 4.96 -0.79
N GLY A 65 4.68 4.70 0.24
CA GLY A 65 4.81 5.56 1.41
C GLY A 65 5.39 6.94 1.07
N LEU A 66 6.44 6.99 0.25
CA LEU A 66 7.02 8.26 -0.23
C LEU A 66 6.01 9.06 -1.06
N VAL A 67 5.29 8.39 -1.95
CA VAL A 67 4.23 9.00 -2.76
C VAL A 67 3.06 9.48 -1.89
N SER A 68 2.64 8.70 -0.89
CA SER A 68 1.60 9.08 0.08
C SER A 68 2.03 10.31 0.89
N GLY A 69 3.31 10.38 1.27
CA GLY A 69 3.90 11.56 1.93
C GLY A 69 3.78 12.84 1.09
N SER A 70 3.93 12.74 -0.23
CA SER A 70 3.75 13.89 -1.11
C SER A 70 2.32 14.40 -1.15
N SER A 71 1.35 13.50 -0.99
CA SER A 71 -0.08 13.84 -1.01
C SER A 71 -0.45 14.81 0.12
N VAL A 72 0.27 14.79 1.24
CA VAL A 72 0.10 15.73 2.36
C VAL A 72 0.31 17.18 1.91
N LEU A 73 1.42 17.43 1.21
CA LEU A 73 1.73 18.78 0.72
C LEU A 73 0.89 19.14 -0.51
N ILE A 74 0.80 18.23 -1.49
CA ILE A 74 0.08 18.48 -2.75
C ILE A 74 -1.38 18.79 -2.48
N ALA A 75 -2.07 18.07 -1.57
CA ALA A 75 -3.46 18.32 -1.24
C ALA A 75 -3.69 19.69 -0.59
N GLN A 76 -2.76 20.14 0.27
CA GLN A 76 -2.84 21.47 0.89
C GLN A 76 -2.56 22.59 -0.11
N TYR A 77 -1.52 22.46 -0.98
CA TYR A 77 -1.27 23.42 -2.05
C TYR A 77 -2.37 23.42 -3.12
N TRP A 78 -3.03 22.28 -3.34
CA TRP A 78 -4.22 22.20 -4.17
C TRP A 78 -5.38 23.02 -3.59
N GLY A 79 -5.57 22.99 -2.27
CA GLY A 79 -6.53 23.85 -1.57
C GLY A 79 -6.26 25.37 -1.75
N ARG A 80 -4.98 25.74 -1.85
CA ARG A 80 -4.55 27.12 -2.14
C ARG A 80 -4.53 27.50 -3.62
N ARG A 81 -4.79 26.55 -4.51
CA ARG A 81 -4.66 26.70 -5.96
C ARG A 81 -3.25 27.10 -6.44
N ASP A 82 -2.22 26.74 -5.69
CA ASP A 82 -0.83 27.01 -6.04
C ASP A 82 -0.26 25.88 -6.90
N LEU A 83 -0.53 25.96 -8.18
CA LEU A 83 -0.14 24.94 -9.17
C LEU A 83 1.39 24.90 -9.37
N GLY A 84 2.08 26.00 -9.20
CA GLY A 84 3.53 26.10 -9.34
C GLY A 84 4.25 25.22 -8.31
N ARG A 85 3.89 25.35 -7.04
CA ARG A 85 4.48 24.57 -5.96
C ARG A 85 4.12 23.08 -6.05
N ILE A 86 2.91 22.73 -6.50
CA ILE A 86 2.53 21.34 -6.76
C ILE A 86 3.48 20.69 -7.77
N LYS A 87 3.79 21.35 -8.89
CA LYS A 87 4.73 20.83 -9.89
C LYS A 87 6.12 20.57 -9.32
N ARG A 88 6.61 21.46 -8.47
CA ARG A 88 7.93 21.34 -7.84
C ARG A 88 7.99 20.25 -6.77
N ILE A 89 6.95 20.12 -5.94
CA ILE A 89 6.83 19.00 -4.98
C ILE A 89 6.80 17.67 -5.74
N PHE A 90 6.03 17.59 -6.80
CA PHE A 90 5.98 16.40 -7.64
C PHE A 90 7.35 16.05 -8.24
N SER A 91 8.09 17.05 -8.76
CA SER A 91 9.46 16.86 -9.25
C SER A 91 10.38 16.27 -8.17
N ILE A 92 10.36 16.83 -6.96
CA ILE A 92 11.17 16.34 -5.83
C ILE A 92 10.86 14.88 -5.53
N VAL A 93 9.59 14.54 -5.41
CA VAL A 93 9.15 13.16 -5.09
C VAL A 93 9.50 12.18 -6.21
N LEU A 94 9.35 12.60 -7.46
CA LEU A 94 9.72 11.79 -8.62
C LEU A 94 11.21 11.41 -8.58
N TRP A 95 12.10 12.39 -8.33
CA TRP A 95 13.54 12.15 -8.22
C TRP A 95 13.90 11.27 -7.02
N ILE A 96 13.25 11.46 -5.88
CA ILE A 96 13.45 10.61 -4.69
C ILE A 96 13.01 9.17 -5.01
N CYS A 97 11.83 8.96 -5.58
CA CYS A 97 11.34 7.64 -5.95
C CYS A 97 12.24 6.97 -7.00
N LEU A 98 12.73 7.73 -7.97
CA LEU A 98 13.69 7.23 -8.96
C LEU A 98 15.02 6.81 -8.30
N GLY A 99 15.57 7.65 -7.41
CA GLY A 99 16.79 7.35 -6.67
C GLY A 99 16.67 6.10 -5.81
N VAL A 100 15.55 5.96 -5.08
CA VAL A 100 15.25 4.75 -4.29
C VAL A 100 15.14 3.52 -5.20
N SER A 101 14.49 3.65 -6.36
CA SER A 101 14.36 2.53 -7.31
C SER A 101 15.69 2.11 -7.87
N LEU A 102 16.54 3.06 -8.26
CA LEU A 102 17.90 2.77 -8.75
C LEU A 102 18.75 2.11 -7.67
N LEU A 103 18.63 2.54 -6.40
CA LEU A 103 19.29 1.90 -5.29
C LEU A 103 18.83 0.45 -5.11
N PHE A 104 17.52 0.19 -5.12
CA PHE A 104 17.00 -1.18 -5.01
C PHE A 104 17.42 -2.04 -6.18
N VAL A 105 17.32 -1.56 -7.42
CA VAL A 105 17.82 -2.29 -8.61
C VAL A 105 19.31 -2.57 -8.48
N GLY A 106 20.10 -1.59 -8.05
CA GLY A 106 21.54 -1.76 -7.82
C GLY A 106 21.84 -2.85 -6.79
N VAL A 107 21.19 -2.82 -5.64
CA VAL A 107 21.34 -3.83 -4.59
C VAL A 107 20.94 -5.22 -5.11
N MET A 108 19.81 -5.36 -5.79
CA MET A 108 19.33 -6.63 -6.35
C MET A 108 20.25 -7.19 -7.43
N ARG A 109 20.93 -6.31 -8.17
CA ARG A 109 21.87 -6.73 -9.26
C ARG A 109 23.28 -7.00 -8.77
N LEU A 110 23.77 -6.24 -7.79
CA LEU A 110 25.13 -6.39 -7.26
C LEU A 110 25.21 -7.54 -6.23
N PHE A 111 24.16 -7.75 -5.44
CA PHE A 111 24.12 -8.72 -4.36
C PHE A 111 22.94 -9.70 -4.45
N PRO A 112 22.65 -10.31 -5.62
CA PRO A 112 21.42 -11.09 -5.80
C PRO A 112 21.34 -12.30 -4.85
N ARG A 113 22.46 -13.01 -4.63
CA ARG A 113 22.51 -14.17 -3.72
C ARG A 113 22.35 -13.78 -2.25
N ALA A 114 22.90 -12.65 -1.81
CA ALA A 114 22.73 -12.17 -0.45
C ALA A 114 21.27 -11.79 -0.18
N VAL A 115 20.64 -11.11 -1.14
CA VAL A 115 19.25 -10.69 -1.03
C VAL A 115 18.29 -11.88 -1.04
N THR A 116 18.45 -12.83 -1.95
CA THR A 116 17.61 -14.04 -1.98
C THR A 116 17.83 -14.92 -0.76
N GLY A 117 19.06 -14.97 -0.21
CA GLY A 117 19.40 -15.71 1.01
C GLY A 117 18.77 -15.14 2.30
N ILE A 118 18.17 -13.93 2.25
CA ILE A 118 17.37 -13.38 3.38
C ILE A 118 16.02 -14.10 3.49
N VAL A 119 15.46 -14.52 2.35
CA VAL A 119 14.08 -15.04 2.26
C VAL A 119 14.00 -16.53 1.89
N ILE A 120 15.05 -17.11 1.32
CA ILE A 120 15.10 -18.52 0.88
C ILE A 120 16.12 -19.29 1.70
N ASP A 121 15.73 -20.48 2.18
CA ASP A 121 16.65 -21.37 2.89
C ASP A 121 17.79 -21.83 1.97
N LYS A 122 19.00 -21.94 2.53
CA LYS A 122 20.22 -22.37 1.81
C LYS A 122 20.13 -23.78 1.22
N ASN A 123 19.25 -24.61 1.76
CA ASN A 123 19.05 -25.98 1.31
C ASN A 123 18.15 -26.08 0.07
N GLU A 124 17.43 -25.02 -0.29
CA GLU A 124 16.49 -24.95 -1.42
C GLU A 124 17.20 -24.46 -2.69
N ALA A 125 18.11 -25.28 -3.24
CA ALA A 125 18.94 -24.88 -4.38
C ALA A 125 18.14 -24.61 -5.67
N GLU A 126 17.10 -25.42 -5.96
CA GLU A 126 16.24 -25.25 -7.13
C GLU A 126 15.42 -23.95 -7.03
N VAL A 127 14.80 -23.71 -5.89
CA VAL A 127 14.02 -22.48 -5.62
C VAL A 127 14.91 -21.25 -5.74
N THR A 128 16.12 -21.30 -5.19
CA THR A 128 17.12 -20.22 -5.27
C THR A 128 17.52 -19.93 -6.72
N ALA A 129 17.76 -20.97 -7.54
CA ALA A 129 18.13 -20.79 -8.94
C ALA A 129 17.00 -20.14 -9.75
N LEU A 130 15.74 -20.54 -9.53
CA LEU A 130 14.57 -19.94 -10.16
C LEU A 130 14.33 -18.50 -9.68
N ALA A 131 14.49 -18.25 -8.39
CA ALA A 131 14.35 -16.92 -7.81
C ALA A 131 15.39 -15.94 -8.37
N LEU A 132 16.65 -16.36 -8.54
CA LEU A 132 17.70 -15.54 -9.15
C LEU A 132 17.38 -15.20 -10.62
N LYS A 133 16.86 -16.17 -11.39
CA LYS A 133 16.44 -15.93 -12.78
C LYS A 133 15.26 -14.95 -12.84
N TYR A 134 14.26 -15.09 -11.97
CA TYR A 134 13.13 -14.19 -11.89
C TYR A 134 13.56 -12.78 -11.46
N LEU A 135 14.34 -12.67 -10.38
CA LEU A 135 14.84 -11.42 -9.83
C LEU A 135 15.66 -10.63 -10.86
N SER A 136 16.46 -11.33 -11.67
CA SER A 136 17.31 -10.70 -12.70
C SER A 136 16.55 -9.90 -13.74
N VAL A 137 15.28 -10.21 -13.95
CA VAL A 137 14.39 -9.53 -14.90
C VAL A 137 13.41 -8.59 -14.17
N VAL A 138 12.72 -9.08 -13.13
CA VAL A 138 11.66 -8.32 -12.46
C VAL A 138 12.17 -7.06 -11.76
N CYS A 139 13.41 -7.03 -11.27
CA CYS A 139 13.97 -5.85 -10.61
C CYS A 139 13.95 -4.59 -11.50
N PHE A 140 14.06 -4.73 -12.82
CA PHE A 140 13.96 -3.59 -13.73
C PHE A 140 12.55 -2.99 -13.78
N SER A 141 11.51 -3.74 -13.40
CA SER A 141 10.14 -3.21 -13.31
C SER A 141 9.97 -2.19 -12.19
N TYR A 142 10.91 -2.10 -11.26
CA TYR A 142 10.88 -1.15 -10.14
C TYR A 142 10.95 0.30 -10.64
N ILE A 143 11.77 0.58 -11.64
CA ILE A 143 11.90 1.94 -12.18
C ILE A 143 10.58 2.45 -12.78
N PRO A 144 9.96 1.77 -13.77
CA PRO A 144 8.67 2.22 -14.30
C PRO A 144 7.57 2.21 -13.24
N PHE A 145 7.58 1.27 -12.28
CA PHE A 145 6.63 1.26 -11.16
C PHE A 145 6.71 2.55 -10.32
N ALA A 146 7.91 2.99 -9.95
CA ALA A 146 8.07 4.17 -9.11
C ALA A 146 7.60 5.45 -9.83
N ILE A 147 7.97 5.62 -11.09
CA ILE A 147 7.58 6.78 -11.88
C ILE A 147 6.06 6.79 -12.09
N SER A 148 5.45 5.64 -12.45
CA SER A 148 4.00 5.52 -12.61
C SER A 148 3.25 5.88 -11.33
N ASN A 149 3.69 5.34 -10.18
CA ASN A 149 3.02 5.61 -8.91
C ASN A 149 3.21 7.04 -8.41
N ALA A 150 4.35 7.68 -8.68
CA ALA A 150 4.53 9.11 -8.40
C ALA A 150 3.54 9.97 -9.21
N LEU A 151 3.35 9.67 -10.51
CA LEU A 151 2.36 10.33 -11.37
C LEU A 151 0.93 10.08 -10.90
N VAL A 152 0.58 8.82 -10.61
CA VAL A 152 -0.75 8.42 -10.12
C VAL A 152 -1.07 9.09 -8.78
N GLY A 153 -0.10 9.15 -7.85
CA GLY A 153 -0.25 9.79 -6.55
C GLY A 153 -0.50 11.29 -6.66
N MET A 154 0.24 11.97 -7.54
CA MET A 154 0.00 13.38 -7.87
C MET A 154 -1.40 13.59 -8.45
N LEU A 155 -1.79 12.81 -9.47
CA LEU A 155 -3.11 12.90 -10.09
C LEU A 155 -4.23 12.68 -9.06
N ARG A 156 -4.07 11.72 -8.16
CA ARG A 156 -5.01 11.47 -7.06
C ARG A 156 -5.15 12.67 -6.15
N SER A 157 -4.04 13.31 -5.79
CA SER A 157 -4.01 14.47 -4.89
C SER A 157 -4.69 15.72 -5.46
N ILE A 158 -4.80 15.81 -6.79
CA ILE A 158 -5.54 16.85 -7.52
C ILE A 158 -6.93 16.39 -8.02
N GLU A 159 -7.47 15.33 -7.41
CA GLU A 159 -8.80 14.77 -7.69
C GLU A 159 -8.98 14.19 -9.11
N VAL A 160 -7.89 13.75 -9.76
CA VAL A 160 -7.91 13.12 -11.09
C VAL A 160 -7.63 11.63 -10.93
N VAL A 161 -8.68 10.79 -10.82
CA VAL A 161 -8.53 9.37 -10.46
C VAL A 161 -9.16 8.40 -11.46
N ARG A 162 -10.12 8.81 -12.29
CA ARG A 162 -10.81 7.89 -13.21
C ARG A 162 -9.87 7.28 -14.24
N ILE A 163 -8.98 8.09 -14.78
CA ILE A 163 -8.02 7.62 -15.80
C ILE A 163 -7.03 6.60 -15.22
N THR A 164 -6.61 6.77 -13.98
CA THR A 164 -5.67 5.84 -13.33
C THR A 164 -6.29 4.45 -13.17
N LEU A 165 -7.61 4.37 -12.98
CA LEU A 165 -8.34 3.11 -12.97
C LEU A 165 -8.32 2.44 -14.36
N TYR A 166 -8.61 3.17 -15.44
CA TYR A 166 -8.57 2.61 -16.80
C TYR A 166 -7.17 2.12 -17.16
N ILE A 167 -6.13 2.86 -16.78
CA ILE A 167 -4.74 2.46 -16.98
C ILE A 167 -4.44 1.16 -16.21
N ALA A 168 -4.91 1.04 -14.96
CA ALA A 168 -4.73 -0.17 -14.16
C ALA A 168 -5.43 -1.40 -14.79
N VAL A 169 -6.66 -1.23 -15.29
CA VAL A 169 -7.37 -2.30 -16.01
C VAL A 169 -6.59 -2.73 -17.25
N LEU A 170 -6.12 -1.79 -18.05
CA LEU A 170 -5.35 -2.09 -19.26
C LEU A 170 -4.01 -2.77 -18.90
N SER A 171 -3.34 -2.32 -17.84
CA SER A 171 -2.12 -2.94 -17.34
C SER A 171 -2.34 -4.40 -16.92
N LEU A 172 -3.47 -4.71 -16.25
CA LEU A 172 -3.84 -6.08 -15.90
C LEU A 172 -3.97 -6.97 -17.14
N PHE A 173 -4.75 -6.55 -18.15
CA PHE A 173 -4.92 -7.33 -19.36
C PHE A 173 -3.61 -7.49 -20.16
N THR A 174 -2.79 -6.45 -20.18
CA THR A 174 -1.45 -6.48 -20.78
C THR A 174 -0.54 -7.49 -20.07
N ASN A 175 -0.56 -7.50 -18.72
CA ASN A 175 0.21 -8.45 -17.92
C ASN A 175 -0.24 -9.90 -18.19
N ILE A 176 -1.56 -10.16 -18.17
CA ILE A 176 -2.11 -11.51 -18.47
C ILE A 176 -1.71 -11.94 -19.88
N GLY A 177 -1.83 -11.07 -20.86
CA GLY A 177 -1.47 -11.36 -22.27
C GLY A 177 0.01 -11.70 -22.41
N PHE A 178 0.88 -10.89 -21.82
CA PHE A 178 2.33 -11.15 -21.86
C PHE A 178 2.73 -12.39 -21.05
N ASN A 179 2.09 -12.65 -19.92
CA ASN A 179 2.29 -13.90 -19.16
C ASN A 179 1.95 -15.11 -20.04
N TYR A 180 0.80 -15.09 -20.71
CA TYR A 180 0.40 -16.18 -21.61
C TYR A 180 1.41 -16.42 -22.72
N VAL A 181 1.97 -15.35 -23.29
CA VAL A 181 2.96 -15.42 -24.37
C VAL A 181 4.31 -15.92 -23.86
N PHE A 182 4.85 -15.32 -22.79
CA PHE A 182 6.24 -15.58 -22.38
C PHE A 182 6.40 -16.75 -21.43
N ILE A 183 5.42 -17.02 -20.56
CA ILE A 183 5.48 -18.19 -19.67
C ILE A 183 5.33 -19.47 -20.48
N PHE A 184 4.34 -19.54 -21.37
CA PHE A 184 3.97 -20.76 -22.11
C PHE A 184 4.56 -20.83 -23.52
N GLY A 185 5.25 -19.82 -24.00
CA GLY A 185 5.87 -19.83 -25.32
C GLY A 185 4.83 -19.85 -26.47
N ARG A 186 3.88 -18.92 -26.46
CA ARG A 186 2.87 -18.80 -27.49
C ARG A 186 3.22 -17.71 -28.51
N LEU A 187 2.49 -17.67 -29.63
CA LEU A 187 2.65 -16.68 -30.71
C LEU A 187 4.07 -16.64 -31.30
N GLY A 188 4.79 -17.78 -31.34
CA GLY A 188 6.14 -17.86 -31.91
C GLY A 188 7.29 -17.48 -30.95
N PHE A 189 6.99 -17.14 -29.70
CA PHE A 189 8.01 -16.89 -28.69
C PHE A 189 8.40 -18.18 -27.96
N PRO A 190 9.67 -18.30 -27.50
CA PRO A 190 10.09 -19.45 -26.70
C PRO A 190 9.42 -19.41 -25.30
N ALA A 191 9.14 -20.59 -24.74
CA ALA A 191 8.66 -20.73 -23.38
C ALA A 191 9.78 -20.36 -22.39
N LEU A 192 9.69 -19.18 -21.80
CA LEU A 192 10.69 -18.68 -20.84
C LEU A 192 10.42 -19.16 -19.41
N GLY A 193 9.19 -19.66 -19.12
CA GLY A 193 8.80 -20.06 -17.77
C GLY A 193 8.83 -18.91 -16.76
N VAL A 194 9.53 -19.12 -15.62
CA VAL A 194 9.62 -18.13 -14.52
C VAL A 194 10.22 -16.78 -14.96
N PRO A 195 11.33 -16.70 -15.70
CA PRO A 195 11.80 -15.43 -16.28
C PRO A 195 10.78 -14.74 -17.20
N GLY A 196 9.93 -15.53 -17.87
CA GLY A 196 8.84 -15.01 -18.70
C GLY A 196 7.81 -14.21 -17.89
N ALA A 197 7.47 -14.67 -16.68
CA ALA A 197 6.61 -13.94 -15.75
C ALA A 197 7.24 -12.59 -15.34
N GLY A 198 8.56 -12.58 -15.05
CA GLY A 198 9.29 -11.34 -14.75
C GLY A 198 9.28 -10.35 -15.92
N LEU A 199 9.45 -10.84 -17.15
CA LEU A 199 9.43 -10.03 -18.37
C LEU A 199 8.03 -9.46 -18.64
N ALA A 200 6.98 -10.27 -18.46
CA ALA A 200 5.60 -9.83 -18.60
C ALA A 200 5.26 -8.71 -17.62
N THR A 201 5.68 -8.86 -16.35
CA THR A 201 5.52 -7.82 -15.32
C THR A 201 6.27 -6.54 -15.71
N LEU A 202 7.52 -6.64 -16.17
CA LEU A 202 8.30 -5.48 -16.61
C LEU A 202 7.60 -4.75 -17.77
N LEU A 203 7.15 -5.46 -18.80
CA LEU A 203 6.48 -4.86 -19.95
C LEU A 203 5.13 -4.24 -19.57
N ALA A 204 4.34 -4.90 -18.72
CA ALA A 204 3.09 -4.33 -18.21
C ALA A 204 3.33 -3.02 -17.44
N ARG A 205 4.40 -2.92 -16.64
CA ARG A 205 4.78 -1.68 -15.93
C ARG A 205 5.29 -0.60 -16.88
N ILE A 206 5.96 -0.96 -17.96
CA ILE A 206 6.35 0.01 -19.01
C ILE A 206 5.12 0.54 -19.72
N VAL A 207 4.15 -0.31 -20.10
CA VAL A 207 2.89 0.12 -20.71
C VAL A 207 2.12 1.05 -19.77
N GLU A 208 2.00 0.69 -18.49
CA GLU A 208 1.39 1.53 -17.47
C GLU A 208 2.06 2.90 -17.40
N LEU A 209 3.39 2.94 -17.35
CA LEU A 209 4.17 4.18 -17.33
C LEU A 209 3.91 5.03 -18.58
N VAL A 210 3.98 4.45 -19.76
CA VAL A 210 3.75 5.16 -21.02
C VAL A 210 2.36 5.80 -21.05
N LEU A 211 1.35 5.05 -20.65
CA LEU A 211 -0.04 5.54 -20.64
C LEU A 211 -0.24 6.68 -19.63
N VAL A 212 0.24 6.53 -18.38
CA VAL A 212 0.09 7.58 -17.38
C VAL A 212 0.94 8.81 -17.72
N TRP A 213 2.11 8.62 -18.33
CA TRP A 213 2.96 9.69 -18.83
C TRP A 213 2.28 10.48 -19.94
N LEU A 214 1.81 9.80 -21.00
CA LEU A 214 1.10 10.43 -22.10
C LEU A 214 -0.13 11.21 -21.61
N TYR A 215 -0.90 10.62 -20.72
CA TYR A 215 -2.04 11.33 -20.15
C TYR A 215 -1.61 12.58 -19.38
N THR A 216 -0.62 12.46 -18.50
CA THR A 216 -0.20 13.56 -17.61
C THR A 216 0.35 14.75 -18.41
N PHE A 217 1.16 14.50 -19.46
CA PHE A 217 1.84 15.57 -20.18
C PHE A 217 1.11 16.07 -21.43
N ARG A 218 0.14 15.29 -21.96
CA ARG A 218 -0.61 15.70 -23.17
C ARG A 218 -2.09 15.96 -22.94
N ALA A 219 -2.75 15.17 -22.09
CA ALA A 219 -4.21 15.24 -21.94
C ALA A 219 -4.66 15.99 -20.69
N GLN A 220 -3.83 16.02 -19.64
CA GLN A 220 -4.17 16.64 -18.37
C GLN A 220 -3.99 18.16 -18.45
N LYS A 221 -5.12 18.91 -18.34
CA LYS A 221 -5.14 20.39 -18.46
C LYS A 221 -5.16 21.14 -17.14
N ARG A 222 -5.39 20.46 -15.99
CA ARG A 222 -5.55 21.14 -14.71
C ARG A 222 -4.24 21.73 -14.15
N LEU A 223 -3.12 21.04 -14.36
CA LEU A 223 -1.80 21.49 -13.92
C LEU A 223 -0.94 22.02 -15.06
N ASP A 224 -1.22 21.65 -16.31
CA ASP A 224 -0.39 21.98 -17.48
C ASP A 224 1.10 21.74 -17.19
N ILE A 225 1.43 20.50 -16.82
CA ILE A 225 2.81 20.11 -16.50
C ILE A 225 3.55 19.85 -17.81
N ARG A 226 4.73 20.45 -17.93
CA ARG A 226 5.66 20.19 -19.03
C ARG A 226 6.84 19.36 -18.53
N PRO A 227 7.47 18.52 -19.37
CA PRO A 227 8.66 17.74 -18.95
C PRO A 227 9.78 18.61 -18.37
N ARG A 228 9.92 19.86 -18.81
CA ARG A 228 10.88 20.82 -18.24
C ARG A 228 10.60 21.19 -16.78
N ASP A 229 9.36 21.07 -16.33
CA ASP A 229 9.01 21.36 -14.93
C ASP A 229 9.55 20.30 -13.98
N LEU A 230 9.89 19.09 -14.47
CA LEU A 230 10.49 18.01 -13.70
C LEU A 230 11.95 18.29 -13.28
N LEU A 231 12.60 19.24 -13.94
CA LEU A 231 13.97 19.63 -13.59
C LEU A 231 14.01 20.79 -12.59
N LYS A 232 12.87 21.41 -12.30
CA LYS A 232 12.77 22.55 -11.40
C LYS A 232 12.48 22.05 -9.98
N THR A 233 13.49 22.10 -9.13
CA THR A 233 13.39 21.79 -7.72
C THR A 233 13.75 22.99 -6.87
N GLU A 234 13.19 23.10 -5.67
CA GLU A 234 13.50 24.13 -4.69
C GLU A 234 13.92 23.48 -3.38
N ALA A 235 15.10 23.87 -2.88
CA ALA A 235 15.67 23.27 -1.68
C ALA A 235 14.77 23.40 -0.44
N TRP A 236 14.05 24.52 -0.30
CA TRP A 236 13.14 24.71 0.81
C TRP A 236 11.89 23.79 0.73
N LEU A 237 11.37 23.51 -0.48
CA LEU A 237 10.28 22.54 -0.67
C LEU A 237 10.76 21.11 -0.41
N ALA A 238 12.01 20.78 -0.78
CA ALA A 238 12.61 19.50 -0.43
C ALA A 238 12.74 19.34 1.10
N ARG A 239 13.11 20.42 1.81
CA ARG A 239 13.14 20.44 3.29
C ARG A 239 11.74 20.28 3.88
N ASP A 240 10.72 20.92 3.30
CA ASP A 240 9.35 20.77 3.75
C ASP A 240 8.84 19.34 3.47
N TYR A 241 9.17 18.74 2.33
CA TYR A 241 8.86 17.33 2.07
C TYR A 241 9.58 16.41 3.07
N ALA A 242 10.84 16.63 3.37
CA ALA A 242 11.56 15.87 4.39
C ALA A 242 10.92 16.03 5.79
N LYS A 243 10.35 17.20 6.08
CA LYS A 243 9.71 17.48 7.37
C LYS A 243 8.31 16.84 7.51
N TYR A 244 7.51 16.82 6.46
CA TYR A 244 6.09 16.43 6.51
C TYR A 244 5.76 15.17 5.71
N GLY A 245 6.44 14.94 4.59
CA GLY A 245 6.21 13.80 3.70
C GLY A 245 7.06 12.58 4.05
N LEU A 246 8.37 12.77 4.28
CA LEU A 246 9.27 11.65 4.58
C LEU A 246 8.85 10.84 5.82
N PRO A 247 8.34 11.43 6.93
CA PRO A 247 7.84 10.64 8.06
C PRO A 247 6.72 9.68 7.67
N VAL A 248 5.88 10.01 6.69
CA VAL A 248 4.84 9.09 6.17
C VAL A 248 5.49 7.90 5.48
N GLY A 249 6.45 8.16 4.59
CA GLY A 249 7.18 7.09 3.89
C GLY A 249 7.93 6.15 4.83
N LEU A 250 8.63 6.71 5.82
CA LEU A 250 9.32 5.93 6.85
C LEU A 250 8.35 5.16 7.74
N GLY A 251 7.18 5.73 8.04
CA GLY A 251 6.11 5.05 8.77
C GLY A 251 5.56 3.84 8.03
N ASP A 252 5.30 3.98 6.74
CA ASP A 252 4.78 2.87 5.92
C ASP A 252 5.87 1.79 5.69
N MET A 253 7.12 2.19 5.49
CA MET A 253 8.27 1.28 5.36
C MET A 253 8.52 0.47 6.64
N GLN A 254 8.56 1.12 7.81
CA GLN A 254 8.75 0.42 9.09
C GLN A 254 7.59 -0.55 9.38
N TRP A 255 6.37 -0.20 8.98
CA TRP A 255 5.21 -1.07 9.14
C TRP A 255 5.29 -2.33 8.27
N ALA A 256 5.84 -2.21 7.06
CA ALA A 256 6.18 -3.37 6.23
C ALA A 256 7.24 -4.26 6.89
N LEU A 257 8.26 -3.67 7.52
CA LEU A 257 9.30 -4.41 8.26
C LEU A 257 8.71 -5.14 9.48
N VAL A 258 7.85 -4.49 10.26
CA VAL A 258 7.09 -5.14 11.36
C VAL A 258 6.26 -6.30 10.82
N GLY A 259 5.66 -6.15 9.64
CA GLY A 259 4.92 -7.22 8.95
C GLY A 259 5.79 -8.44 8.63
N MET A 260 6.99 -8.22 8.11
CA MET A 260 7.96 -9.31 7.84
C MET A 260 8.40 -10.03 9.12
N LEU A 261 8.69 -9.29 10.19
CA LEU A 261 9.07 -9.89 11.48
C LEU A 261 7.93 -10.70 12.11
N LYS A 262 6.69 -10.21 12.02
CA LYS A 262 5.50 -11.00 12.42
C LYS A 262 5.37 -12.30 11.62
N ALA A 263 5.57 -12.22 10.30
CA ALA A 263 5.51 -13.41 9.45
C ALA A 263 6.61 -14.43 9.81
N ALA A 264 7.82 -13.96 10.17
CA ALA A 264 8.89 -14.81 10.64
C ALA A 264 8.56 -15.53 11.97
N ILE A 265 7.90 -14.81 12.92
CA ILE A 265 7.42 -15.42 14.18
C ILE A 265 6.37 -16.48 13.88
N ILE A 266 5.37 -16.17 13.05
CA ILE A 266 4.30 -17.09 12.67
C ILE A 266 4.84 -18.31 11.93
N GLY A 267 5.88 -18.13 11.10
CA GLY A 267 6.54 -19.21 10.37
C GLY A 267 7.12 -20.33 11.25
N GLN A 268 7.46 -20.01 12.49
CA GLN A 268 8.00 -20.98 13.45
C GLN A 268 6.90 -21.73 14.24
N MET A 269 5.61 -21.39 14.03
CA MET A 269 4.50 -21.94 14.83
C MET A 269 3.77 -23.11 14.15
N GLY A 270 4.30 -23.61 13.03
CA GLY A 270 3.79 -24.78 12.32
C GLY A 270 2.92 -24.47 11.10
N ALA A 271 2.87 -25.45 10.18
CA ALA A 271 2.28 -25.31 8.86
C ALA A 271 0.75 -24.97 8.89
N ALA A 272 0.02 -25.58 9.82
CA ALA A 272 -1.42 -25.33 9.96
C ALA A 272 -1.73 -23.88 10.31
N PHE A 273 -0.93 -23.27 11.23
CA PHE A 273 -1.09 -21.87 11.58
C PHE A 273 -0.67 -20.93 10.46
N MET A 274 0.40 -21.26 9.74
CA MET A 274 0.83 -20.49 8.57
C MET A 274 -0.25 -20.47 7.49
N ALA A 275 -0.85 -21.63 7.17
CA ALA A 275 -1.94 -21.74 6.21
C ALA A 275 -3.16 -20.92 6.66
N ALA A 276 -3.60 -21.09 7.91
CA ALA A 276 -4.71 -20.33 8.46
C ALA A 276 -4.45 -18.81 8.48
N ASN A 277 -3.23 -18.38 8.81
CA ASN A 277 -2.83 -16.97 8.79
C ASN A 277 -2.84 -16.40 7.36
N SER A 278 -2.40 -17.15 6.36
CA SER A 278 -2.42 -16.74 4.96
C SER A 278 -3.86 -16.50 4.46
N ILE A 279 -4.75 -17.46 4.70
CA ILE A 279 -6.18 -17.35 4.34
C ILE A 279 -6.82 -16.15 5.05
N THR A 280 -6.56 -16.00 6.36
CA THR A 280 -7.11 -14.91 7.16
C THR A 280 -6.60 -13.56 6.66
N ASN A 281 -5.31 -13.42 6.38
CA ASN A 281 -4.75 -12.16 5.86
C ASN A 281 -5.31 -11.81 4.48
N SER A 282 -5.53 -12.78 3.60
CA SER A 282 -6.18 -12.54 2.30
C SER A 282 -7.58 -11.96 2.48
N MET A 283 -8.37 -12.50 3.39
CA MET A 283 -9.70 -11.97 3.70
C MET A 283 -9.64 -10.59 4.34
N MET A 284 -8.68 -10.36 5.27
CA MET A 284 -8.49 -9.04 5.91
C MET A 284 -8.04 -7.98 4.90
N ASN A 285 -7.18 -8.33 3.94
CA ASN A 285 -6.76 -7.42 2.88
C ASN A 285 -7.94 -6.95 2.03
N LEU A 286 -8.84 -7.87 1.63
CA LEU A 286 -10.07 -7.50 0.92
C LEU A 286 -10.94 -6.56 1.76
N GLY A 287 -11.09 -6.83 3.07
CA GLY A 287 -11.86 -5.99 3.99
C GLY A 287 -11.27 -4.59 4.19
N THR A 288 -9.95 -4.44 4.13
CA THR A 288 -9.26 -3.16 4.39
C THR A 288 -9.01 -2.32 3.14
N MET A 289 -8.98 -2.91 1.94
CA MET A 289 -8.72 -2.17 0.69
C MET A 289 -9.63 -0.96 0.51
N PHE A 290 -10.93 -1.16 0.70
CA PHE A 290 -11.92 -0.09 0.57
C PHE A 290 -11.74 0.99 1.64
N THR A 291 -11.43 0.57 2.86
CA THR A 291 -11.18 1.48 4.00
C THR A 291 -9.97 2.39 3.74
N PHE A 292 -8.84 1.82 3.30
CA PHE A 292 -7.64 2.62 3.02
C PHE A 292 -7.80 3.52 1.79
N ALA A 293 -8.54 3.08 0.78
CA ALA A 293 -8.86 3.91 -0.38
C ALA A 293 -9.73 5.13 0.01
N LEU A 294 -10.73 4.91 0.87
CA LEU A 294 -11.54 5.98 1.45
C LEU A 294 -10.71 6.93 2.32
N ALA A 295 -9.79 6.39 3.15
CA ALA A 295 -8.89 7.20 3.96
C ALA A 295 -7.99 8.09 3.09
N GLY A 296 -7.50 7.58 1.95
CA GLY A 296 -6.78 8.37 0.95
C GLY A 296 -7.63 9.51 0.38
N GLY A 297 -8.91 9.27 0.08
CA GLY A 297 -9.86 10.31 -0.33
C GLY A 297 -10.10 11.35 0.75
N ALA A 298 -10.27 10.93 1.99
CA ALA A 298 -10.42 11.80 3.16
C ALA A 298 -9.18 12.69 3.36
N CYS A 299 -7.97 12.14 3.18
CA CYS A 299 -6.70 12.89 3.23
C CYS A 299 -6.70 14.08 2.26
N VAL A 300 -7.14 13.86 1.02
CA VAL A 300 -7.19 14.92 0.00
C VAL A 300 -8.23 15.99 0.38
N VAL A 301 -9.41 15.59 0.83
CA VAL A 301 -10.49 16.54 1.18
C VAL A 301 -10.12 17.37 2.41
N VAL A 302 -9.57 16.75 3.46
CA VAL A 302 -9.11 17.46 4.67
C VAL A 302 -7.92 18.35 4.34
N GLY A 303 -6.93 17.84 3.59
CA GLY A 303 -5.76 18.62 3.16
C GLY A 303 -6.14 19.86 2.37
N LYS A 304 -7.11 19.74 1.44
CA LYS A 304 -7.66 20.85 0.67
C LYS A 304 -8.28 21.93 1.58
N ALA A 305 -9.10 21.54 2.59
CA ALA A 305 -9.70 22.46 3.53
C ALA A 305 -8.65 23.18 4.41
N VAL A 306 -7.66 22.43 4.93
CA VAL A 306 -6.57 23.00 5.73
C VAL A 306 -5.70 23.95 4.90
N GLY A 307 -5.36 23.55 3.66
CA GLY A 307 -4.60 24.38 2.73
C GLY A 307 -5.32 25.70 2.37
N ALA A 308 -6.63 25.65 2.22
CA ALA A 308 -7.47 26.84 2.02
C ALA A 308 -7.65 27.72 3.29
N LYS A 309 -7.03 27.34 4.42
CA LYS A 309 -7.18 27.97 5.75
C LYS A 309 -8.63 27.93 6.30
N ASP A 310 -9.50 27.07 5.76
CA ASP A 310 -10.87 26.84 6.25
C ASP A 310 -10.87 25.77 7.35
N TYR A 311 -10.36 26.13 8.52
CA TYR A 311 -10.21 25.22 9.65
C TYR A 311 -11.56 24.79 10.25
N ALA A 312 -12.59 25.62 10.14
CA ALA A 312 -13.94 25.27 10.59
C ALA A 312 -14.50 24.11 9.77
N ARG A 313 -14.35 24.18 8.46
CA ARG A 313 -14.75 23.11 7.54
C ARG A 313 -13.90 21.85 7.75
N ALA A 314 -12.59 21.98 7.98
CA ALA A 314 -11.71 20.85 8.28
C ALA A 314 -12.17 20.10 9.54
N ARG A 315 -12.57 20.78 10.62
CA ARG A 315 -13.13 20.16 11.85
C ARG A 315 -14.45 19.45 11.59
N GLN A 316 -15.36 20.07 10.82
CA GLN A 316 -16.64 19.44 10.45
C GLN A 316 -16.41 18.16 9.64
N TYR A 317 -15.47 18.18 8.69
CA TYR A 317 -15.09 17.02 7.90
C TYR A 317 -14.49 15.92 8.78
N SER A 318 -13.58 16.27 9.71
CA SER A 318 -12.99 15.35 10.66
C SER A 318 -14.05 14.57 11.45
N ASN A 319 -15.02 15.28 12.05
CA ASN A 319 -16.08 14.66 12.83
C ASN A 319 -16.96 13.73 11.96
N THR A 320 -17.27 14.14 10.74
CA THR A 320 -18.06 13.32 9.81
C THR A 320 -17.32 12.06 9.36
N ILE A 321 -16.04 12.21 9.03
CA ILE A 321 -15.16 11.09 8.63
C ILE A 321 -15.07 10.05 9.75
N GLN A 322 -14.88 10.46 11.01
CA GLN A 322 -14.79 9.55 12.15
C GLN A 322 -16.05 8.70 12.29
N VAL A 323 -17.25 9.33 12.27
CA VAL A 323 -18.52 8.60 12.37
C VAL A 323 -18.73 7.68 11.19
N MET A 324 -18.46 8.16 9.99
CA MET A 324 -18.64 7.38 8.76
C MET A 324 -17.75 6.14 8.73
N PHE A 325 -16.48 6.26 9.11
CA PHE A 325 -15.57 5.12 9.10
C PHE A 325 -15.84 4.13 10.24
N PHE A 326 -16.38 4.59 11.36
CA PHE A 326 -16.89 3.69 12.40
C PHE A 326 -18.03 2.82 11.86
N ILE A 327 -19.00 3.43 11.14
CA ILE A 327 -20.10 2.71 10.51
C ILE A 327 -19.57 1.75 9.42
N ILE A 328 -18.64 2.20 8.58
CA ILE A 328 -18.00 1.36 7.57
C ILE A 328 -17.27 0.18 8.21
N GLY A 329 -16.56 0.42 9.31
CA GLY A 329 -15.89 -0.64 10.07
C GLY A 329 -16.86 -1.71 10.56
N LEU A 330 -18.03 -1.31 11.10
CA LEU A 330 -19.09 -2.24 11.50
C LEU A 330 -19.67 -3.02 10.32
N ILE A 331 -19.95 -2.35 9.21
CA ILE A 331 -20.46 -3.01 8.00
C ILE A 331 -19.44 -4.02 7.48
N MET A 332 -18.17 -3.63 7.34
CA MET A 332 -17.12 -4.51 6.84
C MET A 332 -16.84 -5.69 7.78
N ALA A 333 -16.89 -5.48 9.08
CA ALA A 333 -16.80 -6.56 10.06
C ALA A 333 -17.96 -7.56 9.89
N GLY A 334 -19.18 -7.07 9.71
CA GLY A 334 -20.35 -7.91 9.43
C GLY A 334 -20.22 -8.70 8.13
N VAL A 335 -19.77 -8.05 7.04
CA VAL A 335 -19.52 -8.70 5.74
C VAL A 335 -18.47 -9.81 5.86
N VAL A 336 -17.35 -9.52 6.56
CA VAL A 336 -16.27 -10.49 6.79
C VAL A 336 -16.79 -11.69 7.58
N LEU A 337 -17.58 -11.48 8.65
CA LEU A 337 -18.17 -12.55 9.44
C LEU A 337 -19.18 -13.39 8.63
N LEU A 338 -19.98 -12.75 7.80
CA LEU A 338 -20.95 -13.42 6.94
C LEU A 338 -20.26 -14.30 5.89
N LEU A 339 -19.23 -13.74 5.24
CA LEU A 339 -18.53 -14.40 4.13
C LEU A 339 -17.41 -15.35 4.58
N ARG A 340 -17.08 -15.45 5.87
CA ARG A 340 -15.94 -16.24 6.35
C ARG A 340 -16.01 -17.73 5.95
N ARG A 341 -17.19 -18.36 6.05
CA ARG A 341 -17.36 -19.78 5.70
C ARG A 341 -17.19 -20.05 4.20
N PRO A 342 -17.92 -19.37 3.29
CA PRO A 342 -17.73 -19.56 1.86
C PRO A 342 -16.34 -19.13 1.38
N PHE A 343 -15.71 -18.14 2.02
CA PHE A 343 -14.35 -17.73 1.67
C PHE A 343 -13.32 -18.80 2.02
N ILE A 344 -13.41 -19.37 3.23
CA ILE A 344 -12.51 -20.44 3.68
C ILE A 344 -12.64 -21.68 2.75
N SER A 345 -13.84 -22.03 2.29
CA SER A 345 -14.05 -23.20 1.41
C SER A 345 -13.44 -23.05 0.01
N LEU A 346 -12.95 -21.86 -0.38
CA LEU A 346 -12.22 -21.68 -1.64
C LEU A 346 -10.79 -22.24 -1.60
N TYR A 347 -10.30 -22.56 -0.40
CA TYR A 347 -8.91 -23.01 -0.19
C TYR A 347 -8.87 -24.50 0.15
N GLY A 348 -8.20 -25.30 -0.68
CA GLY A 348 -8.04 -26.76 -0.45
C GLY A 348 -7.33 -27.09 0.88
N SER A 349 -6.41 -26.23 1.36
CA SER A 349 -5.78 -26.38 2.67
C SER A 349 -6.77 -26.29 3.84
N ALA A 350 -7.96 -25.75 3.63
CA ALA A 350 -9.01 -25.66 4.65
C ALA A 350 -9.92 -26.93 4.71
N GLU A 351 -9.60 -27.98 3.96
CA GLU A 351 -10.18 -29.31 4.14
C GLU A 351 -9.70 -29.95 5.46
N ASP A 352 -8.47 -29.58 5.91
CA ASP A 352 -8.00 -29.94 7.25
C ASP A 352 -8.88 -29.27 8.34
N PRO A 353 -9.52 -30.05 9.23
CA PRO A 353 -10.35 -29.52 10.29
C PRO A 353 -9.63 -28.55 11.21
N THR A 354 -8.33 -28.74 11.44
CA THR A 354 -7.49 -27.89 12.29
C THR A 354 -7.32 -26.51 11.64
N VAL A 355 -6.94 -26.46 10.36
CA VAL A 355 -6.78 -25.22 9.59
C VAL A 355 -8.10 -24.47 9.53
N ARG A 356 -9.19 -25.18 9.26
CA ARG A 356 -10.54 -24.60 9.18
C ARG A 356 -10.99 -23.97 10.49
N SER A 357 -10.78 -24.67 11.62
CA SER A 357 -11.10 -24.16 12.95
C SER A 357 -10.29 -22.90 13.31
N LEU A 358 -8.98 -22.90 13.00
CA LEU A 358 -8.10 -21.75 13.18
C LEU A 358 -8.56 -20.56 12.32
N CYS A 359 -8.87 -20.78 11.04
CA CYS A 359 -9.38 -19.74 10.15
C CYS A 359 -10.66 -19.10 10.70
N LEU A 360 -11.63 -19.92 11.14
CA LEU A 360 -12.90 -19.42 11.68
C LEU A 360 -12.68 -18.52 12.90
N SER A 361 -11.78 -18.91 13.81
CA SER A 361 -11.45 -18.15 15.01
C SER A 361 -10.67 -16.88 14.68
N MET A 362 -9.64 -16.98 13.83
CA MET A 362 -8.78 -15.86 13.45
C MET A 362 -9.53 -14.82 12.61
N ILE A 363 -10.41 -15.24 11.69
CA ILE A 363 -11.24 -14.30 10.91
C ILE A 363 -12.24 -13.59 11.84
N ALA A 364 -12.79 -14.26 12.85
CA ALA A 364 -13.67 -13.61 13.83
C ALA A 364 -12.91 -12.52 14.63
N ILE A 365 -11.71 -12.81 15.11
CA ILE A 365 -10.83 -11.83 15.76
C ILE A 365 -10.49 -10.69 14.79
N GLY A 366 -10.16 -11.05 13.54
CA GLY A 366 -9.88 -10.09 12.47
C GLY A 366 -11.04 -9.14 12.22
N ALA A 367 -12.27 -9.64 12.17
CA ALA A 367 -13.48 -8.85 11.96
C ALA A 367 -13.71 -7.83 13.10
N VAL A 368 -13.53 -8.24 14.35
CA VAL A 368 -13.64 -7.31 15.50
C VAL A 368 -12.57 -6.24 15.43
N THR A 369 -11.31 -6.63 15.19
CA THR A 369 -10.19 -5.67 15.07
C THR A 369 -10.31 -4.78 13.83
N LEU A 370 -11.06 -5.19 12.79
CA LEU A 370 -11.29 -4.39 11.59
C LEU A 370 -12.08 -3.10 11.89
N ILE A 371 -12.94 -3.09 12.90
CA ILE A 371 -13.66 -1.89 13.34
C ILE A 371 -12.65 -0.84 13.83
N GLY A 372 -11.71 -1.24 14.69
CA GLY A 372 -10.62 -0.39 15.16
C GLY A 372 -9.69 0.03 14.01
N THR A 373 -9.38 -0.89 13.08
CA THR A 373 -8.58 -0.60 11.88
C THR A 373 -9.24 0.49 11.04
N SER A 374 -10.53 0.38 10.76
CA SER A 374 -11.26 1.37 9.95
C SER A 374 -11.26 2.74 10.63
N TYR A 375 -11.55 2.80 11.92
CA TYR A 375 -11.57 4.06 12.65
C TYR A 375 -10.18 4.71 12.70
N HIS A 376 -9.13 3.99 13.11
CA HIS A 376 -7.80 4.60 13.18
C HIS A 376 -7.23 4.94 11.79
N ALA A 377 -7.52 4.16 10.75
CA ALA A 377 -7.10 4.47 9.39
C ALA A 377 -7.71 5.81 8.91
N SER A 378 -8.98 6.07 9.23
CA SER A 378 -9.61 7.36 8.93
C SER A 378 -8.92 8.53 9.64
N CYS A 379 -8.61 8.33 10.93
CA CYS A 379 -7.99 9.35 11.76
C CYS A 379 -6.53 9.61 11.35
N PHE A 380 -5.72 8.55 11.23
CA PHE A 380 -4.29 8.68 10.96
C PHE A 380 -4.01 8.96 9.48
N VAL A 381 -4.50 8.10 8.59
CA VAL A 381 -4.23 8.24 7.15
C VAL A 381 -5.10 9.33 6.52
N GLY A 382 -6.38 9.40 6.90
CA GLY A 382 -7.31 10.38 6.35
C GLY A 382 -7.11 11.78 6.93
N ILE A 383 -7.30 11.94 8.23
CA ILE A 383 -7.40 13.26 8.86
C ILE A 383 -6.02 13.81 9.22
N ASN A 384 -5.24 13.10 10.06
CA ASN A 384 -3.98 13.64 10.57
C ASN A 384 -2.93 13.85 9.46
N ARG A 385 -2.75 12.87 8.55
CA ARG A 385 -1.84 13.04 7.39
C ARG A 385 -2.32 14.19 6.50
N GLY A 386 -3.61 14.25 6.15
CA GLY A 386 -4.18 15.34 5.34
C GLY A 386 -3.99 16.72 5.97
N ALA A 387 -4.12 16.81 7.27
CA ALA A 387 -3.92 18.04 8.03
C ALA A 387 -2.45 18.37 8.33
N GLY A 388 -1.47 17.57 7.88
CA GLY A 388 -0.04 17.83 8.06
C GLY A 388 0.57 17.29 9.36
N ASP A 389 -0.17 16.56 10.20
CA ASP A 389 0.32 15.98 11.46
C ASP A 389 0.96 14.59 11.27
N SER A 390 1.70 14.43 10.18
CA SER A 390 2.29 13.16 9.76
C SER A 390 3.34 12.62 10.74
N ARG A 391 4.07 13.50 11.43
CA ARG A 391 5.08 13.11 12.43
C ARG A 391 4.45 12.39 13.63
N PHE A 392 3.31 12.88 14.11
CA PHE A 392 2.58 12.23 15.19
C PHE A 392 2.15 10.81 14.79
N VAL A 393 1.59 10.67 13.59
CA VAL A 393 1.18 9.36 13.06
C VAL A 393 2.36 8.41 12.96
N ALA A 394 3.47 8.85 12.36
CA ALA A 394 4.67 8.04 12.20
C ALA A 394 5.26 7.58 13.56
N LEU A 395 5.25 8.46 14.57
CA LEU A 395 5.73 8.14 15.91
C LEU A 395 4.83 7.10 16.59
N VAL A 396 3.51 7.27 16.54
CA VAL A 396 2.56 6.32 17.13
C VAL A 396 2.68 4.96 16.44
N ASP A 397 2.78 4.94 15.10
CA ASP A 397 2.95 3.71 14.34
C ASP A 397 4.26 2.99 14.68
N LEU A 398 5.36 3.74 14.86
CA LEU A 398 6.65 3.21 15.27
C LEU A 398 6.56 2.57 16.66
N LEU A 399 6.07 3.32 17.65
CA LEU A 399 5.97 2.85 19.01
C LEU A 399 5.03 1.62 19.13
N CYS A 400 3.87 1.65 18.47
CA CYS A 400 2.95 0.53 18.48
C CYS A 400 3.54 -0.71 17.82
N GLY A 401 4.21 -0.58 16.67
CA GLY A 401 4.81 -1.71 15.96
C GLY A 401 5.92 -2.37 16.76
N TRP A 402 6.90 -1.59 17.22
CA TRP A 402 8.12 -2.10 17.83
C TRP A 402 8.01 -2.41 19.32
N LEU A 403 7.26 -1.58 20.09
CA LEU A 403 7.18 -1.75 21.55
C LEU A 403 5.93 -2.52 22.02
N VAL A 404 4.92 -2.65 21.16
CA VAL A 404 3.69 -3.34 21.56
C VAL A 404 3.44 -4.59 20.71
N VAL A 405 3.31 -4.45 19.39
CA VAL A 405 2.89 -5.56 18.53
C VAL A 405 3.95 -6.66 18.46
N LEU A 406 5.21 -6.32 18.16
CA LEU A 406 6.28 -7.32 18.06
C LEU A 406 6.56 -8.01 19.40
N PRO A 407 6.77 -7.30 20.52
CA PRO A 407 7.00 -7.95 21.80
C PRO A 407 5.79 -8.79 22.25
N ALA A 408 4.56 -8.28 22.12
CA ALA A 408 3.37 -9.04 22.49
C ALA A 408 3.24 -10.33 21.67
N THR A 409 3.50 -10.27 20.34
CA THR A 409 3.45 -11.44 19.48
C THR A 409 4.54 -12.45 19.85
N PHE A 410 5.77 -11.98 20.09
CA PHE A 410 6.89 -12.84 20.50
C PHE A 410 6.64 -13.51 21.86
N LEU A 411 6.22 -12.75 22.86
CA LEU A 411 5.92 -13.28 24.19
C LEU A 411 4.77 -14.28 24.15
N ALA A 412 3.69 -13.99 23.42
CA ALA A 412 2.57 -14.91 23.28
C ALA A 412 2.97 -16.20 22.58
N ALA A 413 3.83 -16.11 21.53
CA ALA A 413 4.24 -17.26 20.75
C ALA A 413 5.24 -18.16 21.48
N PHE A 414 6.31 -17.61 22.08
CA PHE A 414 7.46 -18.38 22.54
C PHE A 414 7.56 -18.48 24.05
N VAL A 415 7.15 -17.45 24.79
CA VAL A 415 7.24 -17.44 26.26
C VAL A 415 5.99 -18.06 26.90
N PHE A 416 4.83 -17.52 26.57
CA PHE A 416 3.57 -18.00 27.16
C PHE A 416 2.99 -19.22 26.41
N LYS A 417 3.48 -19.54 25.20
CA LYS A 417 2.97 -20.62 24.35
C LYS A 417 1.45 -20.58 24.27
N ALA A 418 0.91 -19.38 24.06
CA ALA A 418 -0.52 -19.12 24.06
C ALA A 418 -1.22 -19.85 22.89
N PRO A 419 -2.53 -20.14 23.00
CA PRO A 419 -3.30 -20.66 21.89
C PRO A 419 -3.14 -19.83 20.61
N LEU A 420 -3.06 -20.46 19.45
CA LEU A 420 -2.76 -19.81 18.17
C LEU A 420 -3.67 -18.62 17.84
N PRO A 421 -5.00 -18.64 18.10
CA PRO A 421 -5.85 -17.47 17.93
C PRO A 421 -5.47 -16.28 18.82
N ILE A 422 -4.92 -16.51 20.02
CA ILE A 422 -4.43 -15.44 20.90
C ILE A 422 -3.15 -14.85 20.35
N VAL A 423 -2.23 -15.67 19.82
CA VAL A 423 -1.04 -15.17 19.13
C VAL A 423 -1.45 -14.30 17.95
N PHE A 424 -2.45 -14.72 17.15
CA PHE A 424 -2.99 -13.90 16.06
C PHE A 424 -3.57 -12.57 16.58
N LEU A 425 -4.30 -12.56 17.70
CA LEU A 425 -4.79 -11.32 18.32
C LEU A 425 -3.62 -10.39 18.69
N CYS A 426 -2.53 -10.93 19.26
CA CYS A 426 -1.34 -10.15 19.58
C CYS A 426 -0.71 -9.49 18.35
N THR A 427 -0.76 -10.13 17.15
CA THR A 427 -0.29 -9.50 15.90
C THR A 427 -1.11 -8.27 15.49
N ARG A 428 -2.27 -8.05 16.09
CA ARG A 428 -3.23 -6.98 15.80
C ARG A 428 -3.64 -6.19 17.05
N ILE A 429 -2.93 -6.34 18.15
CA ILE A 429 -3.29 -5.76 19.45
C ILE A 429 -3.37 -4.23 19.42
N ASP A 430 -2.57 -3.61 18.56
CA ASP A 430 -2.59 -2.16 18.34
C ASP A 430 -3.95 -1.65 17.85
N GLN A 431 -4.70 -2.47 17.10
CA GLN A 431 -6.04 -2.13 16.62
C GLN A 431 -7.06 -1.98 17.76
N CYS A 432 -6.78 -2.57 18.91
CA CYS A 432 -7.65 -2.49 20.08
C CYS A 432 -7.58 -1.14 20.81
N PHE A 433 -6.48 -0.38 20.67
CA PHE A 433 -6.29 0.87 21.42
C PHE A 433 -5.87 2.08 20.57
N LYS A 434 -5.32 1.90 19.37
CA LYS A 434 -4.93 3.01 18.47
C LYS A 434 -6.07 3.98 18.17
N TRP A 435 -7.30 3.46 18.10
CA TRP A 435 -8.48 4.30 17.90
C TRP A 435 -8.66 5.31 19.01
N LEU A 436 -8.34 4.96 20.26
CA LEU A 436 -8.42 5.87 21.41
C LEU A 436 -7.38 6.99 21.33
N ILE A 437 -6.12 6.65 20.97
CA ILE A 437 -5.05 7.63 20.75
C ILE A 437 -5.45 8.60 19.65
N ALA A 438 -5.99 8.09 18.53
CA ALA A 438 -6.47 8.89 17.42
C ALA A 438 -7.62 9.83 17.83
N PHE A 439 -8.60 9.33 18.58
CA PHE A 439 -9.74 10.09 19.08
C PHE A 439 -9.31 11.23 20.00
N ILE A 440 -8.43 10.95 20.97
CA ILE A 440 -7.89 11.97 21.90
C ILE A 440 -7.15 13.06 21.11
N ARG A 441 -6.33 12.68 20.11
CA ARG A 441 -5.60 13.63 19.28
C ARG A 441 -6.51 14.58 18.54
N LEU A 442 -7.64 14.08 18.01
CA LEU A 442 -8.58 14.87 17.21
C LEU A 442 -9.52 15.73 18.01
N ARG A 443 -9.64 15.55 19.34
CA ARG A 443 -10.43 16.43 20.22
C ARG A 443 -9.81 17.83 20.38
N GLY A 444 -8.49 17.95 20.29
CA GLY A 444 -7.80 19.24 20.34
C GLY A 444 -7.50 19.79 18.95
N ASP A 445 -6.90 20.98 18.88
CA ASP A 445 -6.52 21.64 17.61
C ASP A 445 -5.10 21.28 17.14
N LYS A 446 -4.36 20.51 17.92
CA LYS A 446 -2.94 20.17 17.67
C LYS A 446 -2.70 19.36 16.39
N TRP A 447 -3.74 18.79 15.80
CA TRP A 447 -3.66 18.00 14.57
C TRP A 447 -3.73 18.87 13.29
N ILE A 448 -4.27 20.12 13.38
CA ILE A 448 -4.37 21.02 12.24
C ILE A 448 -3.02 21.73 12.06
N LYS A 449 -2.27 21.33 11.06
CA LYS A 449 -0.97 21.90 10.71
C LYS A 449 -1.01 22.33 9.25
N ASN A 450 -1.16 23.63 9.03
CA ASN A 450 -1.02 24.16 7.68
C ASN A 450 0.46 24.14 7.29
N VAL A 451 0.80 23.31 6.30
CA VAL A 451 2.18 23.16 5.80
C VAL A 451 2.50 24.08 4.63
N THR A 452 1.49 24.87 4.18
CA THR A 452 1.69 25.82 3.08
C THR A 452 2.33 27.11 3.61
N ARG A 453 3.30 27.64 2.87
CA ARG A 453 3.90 28.95 3.18
C ARG A 453 3.25 30.06 2.37
N ASP A 454 3.12 31.25 2.94
CA ASP A 454 2.67 32.43 2.20
C ASP A 454 3.77 32.88 1.21
N GLN A 455 3.38 33.59 0.14
CA GLN A 455 4.30 33.95 -0.95
C GLN A 455 5.46 34.86 -0.51
N GLU A 456 5.24 35.66 0.54
CA GLU A 456 6.24 36.62 1.06
C GLU A 456 7.36 35.99 1.91
N ALA A 457 7.21 34.74 2.36
CA ALA A 457 8.21 34.07 3.20
C ALA A 457 9.15 33.13 2.41
N ALA A 458 9.15 33.22 1.08
CA ALA A 458 9.91 32.34 0.18
C ALA A 458 11.06 33.06 -0.56
N GLY A 459 11.39 34.30 -0.15
CA GLY A 459 12.55 35.07 -0.59
C GLY A 459 13.81 34.81 0.26
#